data_754c4d0abd930514668d37c735d4b6ed
#
_entry.id   754c4d0abd930514668d37c735d4b6ed
#
_cell.length_a   1.000
_cell.length_b   1.000
_cell.length_c   1.000
_cell.angle_alpha   90.00
_cell.angle_beta   90.00
_cell.angle_gamma   90.00
#
_symmetry.space_group_name_H-M   'P 1'
#
loop_
_entity.id
_entity.type
_entity.pdbx_description
1 polymer ?
#
loop_
_entity_poly.entity_id
_entity_poly.type
_entity_poly.pdbx_seq_one_letter_code
_entity_poly.pdbx_strand_id
1 'polypeptide(L)'
;KSQKFEDSGKMAFYDDKITRLNVDLFILDPLPDKAIPKKITKLLHCVVYGLALGHRWKIELSDYKGIMKLFVAVLSTVGRLIPFSVIYKLWKALCAKDKNKNTGLYFYTNYAPDYFYVEMKKEWDDTVEEISFEDTKLFIPTGWEHQLTQVYGDYMKLPPKEKQVPEHSDMEIKIYG
;
A
#
# COMPACT_ATOMS: atom_id res chain seq x y z
N LYS A 1 8.29 -16.57 20.37
CA LYS A 1 6.91 -16.47 20.89
C LYS A 1 6.02 -15.91 19.79
N SER A 2 4.97 -16.60 19.38
CA SER A 2 4.08 -16.15 18.31
C SER A 2 2.92 -15.36 18.91
N GLN A 3 2.63 -14.18 18.33
CA GLN A 3 1.39 -13.47 18.60
C GLN A 3 0.29 -14.03 17.72
N LYS A 4 -0.91 -14.23 18.28
CA LYS A 4 -2.10 -14.63 17.53
C LYS A 4 -3.12 -13.51 17.57
N PHE A 5 -3.70 -13.18 16.41
CA PHE A 5 -4.84 -12.29 16.29
C PHE A 5 -6.13 -13.09 16.36
N GLU A 6 -7.11 -12.63 17.14
CA GLU A 6 -8.33 -13.40 17.44
C GLU A 6 -9.56 -13.01 16.60
N ASP A 7 -9.45 -12.78 15.32
CA ASP A 7 -10.63 -12.82 14.44
C ASP A 7 -10.71 -14.19 13.77
N SER A 8 -11.43 -15.12 14.38
CA SER A 8 -11.49 -16.53 13.96
C SER A 8 -12.00 -16.69 12.51
N GLY A 9 -12.93 -15.85 12.05
CA GLY A 9 -13.45 -15.93 10.68
C GLY A 9 -12.44 -15.46 9.64
N LYS A 10 -11.77 -14.34 9.90
CA LYS A 10 -10.73 -13.80 9.03
C LYS A 10 -9.50 -14.71 9.01
N MET A 11 -9.13 -15.26 10.15
CA MET A 11 -8.01 -16.20 10.26
C MET A 11 -8.26 -17.47 9.47
N ALA A 12 -9.43 -18.09 9.61
CA ALA A 12 -9.82 -19.26 8.83
C ALA A 12 -9.82 -19.01 7.32
N PHE A 13 -10.27 -17.83 6.88
CA PHE A 13 -10.25 -17.45 5.47
C PHE A 13 -8.82 -17.37 4.88
N TYR A 14 -7.84 -16.97 5.68
CA TYR A 14 -6.43 -16.85 5.26
C TYR A 14 -5.56 -18.02 5.73
N ASP A 15 -6.14 -19.16 6.10
CA ASP A 15 -5.41 -20.36 6.59
C ASP A 15 -4.44 -20.02 7.74
N ASP A 16 -4.83 -19.17 8.66
CA ASP A 16 -4.00 -18.67 9.79
C ASP A 16 -2.68 -17.96 9.40
N LYS A 17 -2.50 -17.60 8.11
CA LYS A 17 -1.26 -16.98 7.63
C LYS A 17 -1.05 -15.55 8.10
N ILE A 18 -2.10 -14.86 8.55
CA ILE A 18 -2.05 -13.48 9.03
C ILE A 18 -1.96 -13.33 10.55
N THR A 19 -1.59 -14.41 11.26
CA THR A 19 -1.61 -14.48 12.72
C THR A 19 -0.33 -13.97 13.38
N ARG A 20 0.63 -13.46 12.62
CA ARG A 20 1.94 -13.06 13.12
C ARG A 20 2.16 -11.57 12.94
N LEU A 21 2.99 -10.99 13.80
CA LEU A 21 3.57 -9.68 13.53
C LEU A 21 4.35 -9.73 12.23
N ASN A 22 4.12 -8.75 11.40
CA ASN A 22 4.79 -8.57 10.12
C ASN A 22 5.32 -7.14 10.01
N VAL A 23 6.30 -6.96 9.18
CA VAL A 23 6.78 -5.66 8.72
C VAL A 23 6.23 -5.44 7.33
N ASP A 24 5.56 -4.33 7.12
CA ASP A 24 5.04 -3.97 5.80
C ASP A 24 6.17 -3.37 4.95
N LEU A 25 6.32 -3.92 3.75
CA LEU A 25 7.26 -3.42 2.76
C LEU A 25 6.48 -2.69 1.66
N PHE A 26 6.67 -1.39 1.56
CA PHE A 26 6.07 -0.58 0.50
C PHE A 26 6.98 -0.59 -0.73
N ILE A 27 6.45 -1.12 -1.84
CA ILE A 27 7.19 -1.25 -3.10
C ILE A 27 7.00 0.03 -3.91
N LEU A 28 8.11 0.63 -4.29
CA LEU A 28 8.16 1.76 -5.20
C LEU A 28 8.54 1.27 -6.60
N ASP A 29 7.62 1.37 -7.54
CA ASP A 29 7.87 1.05 -8.93
C ASP A 29 7.90 2.31 -9.81
N PRO A 30 8.61 2.28 -10.96
CA PRO A 30 8.72 3.41 -11.87
C PRO A 30 7.36 3.91 -12.37
N LEU A 31 7.19 5.22 -12.37
CA LEU A 31 6.00 5.90 -12.87
C LEU A 31 6.39 6.78 -14.07
N PRO A 32 5.66 6.72 -15.20
CA PRO A 32 5.94 7.59 -16.34
C PRO A 32 5.87 9.08 -15.98
N ASP A 33 6.83 9.88 -16.47
CA ASP A 33 6.86 11.32 -16.21
C ASP A 33 5.76 12.09 -16.97
N LYS A 34 5.43 11.63 -18.18
CA LYS A 34 4.42 12.26 -19.04
C LYS A 34 3.01 12.05 -18.47
N ALA A 35 2.20 13.10 -18.47
CA ALA A 35 0.88 13.13 -17.82
C ALA A 35 -0.08 12.02 -18.31
N ILE A 36 -0.18 11.78 -19.63
CA ILE A 36 -1.11 10.79 -20.18
C ILE A 36 -0.69 9.36 -19.82
N PRO A 37 0.55 8.90 -20.11
CA PRO A 37 1.00 7.57 -19.69
C PRO A 37 0.92 7.38 -18.17
N LYS A 38 1.24 8.40 -17.37
CA LYS A 38 1.11 8.39 -15.90
C LYS A 38 -0.31 8.05 -15.45
N LYS A 39 -1.31 8.78 -15.98
CA LYS A 39 -2.72 8.55 -15.65
C LYS A 39 -3.17 7.14 -16.04
N ILE A 40 -2.76 6.68 -17.23
CA ILE A 40 -3.09 5.32 -17.71
C ILE A 40 -2.47 4.27 -16.79
N THR A 41 -1.21 4.41 -16.40
CA THR A 41 -0.53 3.48 -15.48
C THR A 41 -1.28 3.40 -14.15
N LYS A 42 -1.58 4.54 -13.53
CA LYS A 42 -2.35 4.56 -12.26
C LYS A 42 -3.74 3.95 -12.41
N LEU A 43 -4.46 4.24 -13.50
CA LEU A 43 -5.77 3.65 -13.77
C LEU A 43 -5.70 2.12 -13.91
N LEU A 44 -4.72 1.60 -14.63
CA LEU A 44 -4.53 0.15 -14.75
C LEU A 44 -4.26 -0.52 -13.40
N HIS A 45 -3.44 0.10 -12.55
CA HIS A 45 -3.24 -0.38 -11.17
C HIS A 45 -4.54 -0.32 -10.34
N CYS A 46 -5.36 0.73 -10.48
CA CYS A 46 -6.67 0.80 -9.83
C CYS A 46 -7.59 -0.35 -10.28
N VAL A 47 -7.61 -0.67 -11.58
CA VAL A 47 -8.41 -1.79 -12.11
C VAL A 47 -7.95 -3.12 -11.53
N VAL A 48 -6.63 -3.40 -11.57
CA VAL A 48 -6.09 -4.66 -11.02
C VAL A 48 -6.32 -4.75 -9.50
N TYR A 49 -6.18 -3.64 -8.77
CA TYR A 49 -6.52 -3.59 -7.35
C TYR A 49 -8.00 -3.90 -7.12
N GLY A 50 -8.90 -3.29 -7.88
CA GLY A 50 -10.35 -3.54 -7.80
C GLY A 50 -10.71 -5.02 -8.06
N LEU A 51 -10.04 -5.67 -9.02
CA LEU A 51 -10.18 -7.11 -9.25
C LEU A 51 -9.69 -7.92 -8.04
N ALA A 52 -8.54 -7.54 -7.47
CA ALA A 52 -7.96 -8.22 -6.30
C ALA A 52 -8.85 -8.13 -5.05
N LEU A 53 -9.63 -7.04 -4.90
CA LEU A 53 -10.61 -6.89 -3.81
C LEU A 53 -11.61 -8.05 -3.77
N GLY A 54 -11.92 -8.68 -4.91
CA GLY A 54 -12.80 -9.86 -4.97
C GLY A 54 -12.31 -11.06 -4.13
N HIS A 55 -11.02 -11.11 -3.80
CA HIS A 55 -10.39 -12.15 -3.00
C HIS A 55 -10.13 -11.76 -1.54
N ARG A 56 -10.65 -10.61 -1.08
CA ARG A 56 -10.60 -10.24 0.33
C ARG A 56 -11.68 -10.94 1.14
N TRP A 57 -11.41 -11.13 2.42
CA TRP A 57 -12.36 -11.67 3.40
C TRP A 57 -13.70 -10.91 3.39
N LYS A 58 -13.64 -9.60 3.41
CA LYS A 58 -14.82 -8.73 3.42
C LYS A 58 -14.55 -7.43 2.68
N ILE A 59 -15.51 -6.98 1.90
CA ILE A 59 -15.48 -5.67 1.24
C ILE A 59 -16.64 -4.87 1.80
N GLU A 60 -16.30 -3.79 2.51
CA GLU A 60 -17.32 -2.83 2.99
C GLU A 60 -17.63 -1.84 1.87
N LEU A 61 -18.67 -2.13 1.08
CA LEU A 61 -19.09 -1.23 0.00
C LEU A 61 -19.64 0.11 0.52
N SER A 62 -19.95 0.22 1.81
CA SER A 62 -20.32 1.47 2.49
C SER A 62 -19.20 2.50 2.52
N ASP A 63 -17.95 2.06 2.49
CA ASP A 63 -16.77 2.94 2.53
C ASP A 63 -16.59 3.71 1.22
N TYR A 64 -17.23 3.24 0.16
CA TYR A 64 -17.16 3.85 -1.17
C TYR A 64 -18.43 4.65 -1.48
N LYS A 65 -18.26 5.83 -2.10
CA LYS A 65 -19.38 6.73 -2.46
C LYS A 65 -19.51 6.90 -3.97
N GLY A 66 -20.74 7.19 -4.41
CA GLY A 66 -21.03 7.53 -5.80
C GLY A 66 -20.58 6.47 -6.79
N ILE A 67 -20.00 6.91 -7.90
CA ILE A 67 -19.51 6.04 -9.00
C ILE A 67 -18.42 5.08 -8.57
N MET A 68 -17.62 5.46 -7.56
CA MET A 68 -16.55 4.60 -7.06
C MET A 68 -17.10 3.32 -6.42
N LYS A 69 -18.25 3.42 -5.71
CA LYS A 69 -18.94 2.25 -5.15
C LYS A 69 -19.35 1.25 -6.24
N LEU A 70 -19.90 1.75 -7.35
CA LEU A 70 -20.26 0.91 -8.50
C LEU A 70 -19.02 0.27 -9.13
N PHE A 71 -17.96 1.05 -9.30
CA PHE A 71 -16.72 0.57 -9.89
C PHE A 71 -16.08 -0.55 -9.04
N VAL A 72 -15.99 -0.38 -7.73
CA VAL A 72 -15.51 -1.40 -6.80
C VAL A 72 -16.40 -2.63 -6.80
N ALA A 73 -17.74 -2.47 -6.77
CA ALA A 73 -18.67 -3.59 -6.79
C ALA A 73 -18.52 -4.43 -8.07
N VAL A 74 -18.44 -3.80 -9.24
CA VAL A 74 -18.29 -4.50 -10.52
C VAL A 74 -16.93 -5.21 -10.58
N LEU A 75 -15.83 -4.50 -10.31
CA LEU A 75 -14.49 -5.08 -10.41
C LEU A 75 -14.29 -6.22 -9.41
N SER A 76 -14.74 -6.06 -8.16
CA SER A 76 -14.58 -7.12 -7.17
C SER A 76 -15.41 -8.36 -7.51
N THR A 77 -16.60 -8.17 -8.09
CA THR A 77 -17.45 -9.28 -8.57
C THR A 77 -16.76 -10.02 -9.73
N VAL A 78 -16.26 -9.30 -10.71
CA VAL A 78 -15.51 -9.89 -11.83
C VAL A 78 -14.23 -10.56 -11.32
N GLY A 79 -13.55 -9.93 -10.38
CA GLY A 79 -12.32 -10.46 -9.78
C GLY A 79 -12.49 -11.81 -9.11
N ARG A 80 -13.66 -12.08 -8.50
CA ARG A 80 -13.97 -13.40 -7.91
C ARG A 80 -14.02 -14.54 -8.94
N LEU A 81 -14.33 -14.22 -10.20
CA LEU A 81 -14.38 -15.19 -11.28
C LEU A 81 -13.00 -15.49 -11.89
N ILE A 82 -12.01 -14.65 -11.58
CA ILE A 82 -10.63 -14.76 -12.11
C ILE A 82 -9.74 -15.35 -11.01
N PRO A 83 -8.97 -16.42 -11.27
CA PRO A 83 -8.01 -16.92 -10.28
C PRO A 83 -7.04 -15.83 -9.81
N PHE A 84 -6.83 -15.72 -8.50
CA PHE A 84 -5.94 -14.69 -7.93
C PHE A 84 -4.54 -14.70 -8.53
N SER A 85 -4.03 -15.88 -8.89
CA SER A 85 -2.73 -16.04 -9.57
C SER A 85 -2.64 -15.30 -10.91
N VAL A 86 -3.76 -15.18 -11.65
CA VAL A 86 -3.84 -14.42 -12.90
C VAL A 86 -3.80 -12.92 -12.59
N ILE A 87 -4.60 -12.46 -11.63
CA ILE A 87 -4.61 -11.05 -11.19
C ILE A 87 -3.22 -10.64 -10.70
N TYR A 88 -2.56 -11.49 -9.92
CA TYR A 88 -1.21 -11.26 -9.43
C TYR A 88 -0.17 -11.18 -10.57
N LYS A 89 -0.28 -12.03 -11.60
CA LYS A 89 0.57 -11.95 -12.80
C LYS A 89 0.36 -10.63 -13.55
N LEU A 90 -0.88 -10.17 -13.68
CA LEU A 90 -1.19 -8.88 -14.30
C LEU A 90 -0.57 -7.72 -13.51
N TRP A 91 -0.73 -7.72 -12.18
CA TRP A 91 -0.09 -6.73 -11.32
C TRP A 91 1.43 -6.73 -11.51
N LYS A 92 2.10 -7.87 -11.46
CA LYS A 92 3.56 -7.98 -11.69
C LYS A 92 3.97 -7.47 -13.06
N ALA A 93 3.21 -7.74 -14.10
CA ALA A 93 3.48 -7.24 -15.44
C ALA A 93 3.37 -5.70 -15.51
N LEU A 94 2.40 -5.11 -14.81
CA LEU A 94 2.27 -3.64 -14.70
C LEU A 94 3.46 -3.02 -13.97
N CYS A 95 3.88 -3.59 -12.84
CA CYS A 95 5.06 -3.14 -12.09
C CYS A 95 6.35 -3.22 -12.93
N ALA A 96 6.50 -4.27 -13.75
CA ALA A 96 7.67 -4.45 -14.60
C ALA A 96 7.66 -3.58 -15.87
N LYS A 97 6.52 -3.08 -16.30
CA LYS A 97 6.30 -2.42 -17.59
C LYS A 97 7.26 -1.24 -17.86
N ASP A 98 7.51 -0.44 -16.85
CA ASP A 98 8.32 0.76 -16.98
C ASP A 98 9.71 0.63 -16.30
N LYS A 99 10.05 -0.57 -15.80
CA LYS A 99 11.28 -0.83 -15.02
C LYS A 99 12.57 -0.49 -15.77
N ASN A 100 12.59 -0.69 -17.09
CA ASN A 100 13.75 -0.42 -17.94
C ASN A 100 13.73 1.00 -18.55
N LYS A 101 12.74 1.82 -18.21
CA LYS A 101 12.65 3.20 -18.68
C LYS A 101 13.34 4.11 -17.66
N ASN A 102 14.05 5.11 -18.18
CA ASN A 102 14.60 6.15 -17.32
C ASN A 102 13.47 7.13 -16.96
N THR A 103 12.71 6.78 -15.92
CA THR A 103 11.68 7.63 -15.34
C THR A 103 12.25 8.34 -14.11
N GLY A 104 11.87 9.60 -13.91
CA GLY A 104 12.27 10.38 -12.74
C GLY A 104 11.34 10.20 -11.53
N LEU A 105 10.27 9.40 -11.68
CA LEU A 105 9.23 9.24 -10.67
C LEU A 105 9.01 7.78 -10.30
N TYR A 106 8.67 7.57 -9.02
CA TYR A 106 8.18 6.32 -8.45
C TYR A 106 6.83 6.53 -7.76
N PHE A 107 6.07 5.45 -7.55
CA PHE A 107 4.86 5.45 -6.75
C PHE A 107 4.65 4.10 -6.07
N TYR A 108 3.80 4.06 -5.03
CA TYR A 108 3.46 2.83 -4.34
C TYR A 108 2.56 1.94 -5.20
N THR A 109 3.02 0.72 -5.52
CA THR A 109 2.26 -0.22 -6.37
C THR A 109 1.57 -1.33 -5.59
N ASN A 110 2.01 -1.60 -4.37
CA ASN A 110 1.44 -2.62 -3.50
C ASN A 110 0.55 -2.06 -2.38
N TYR A 111 0.20 -0.78 -2.47
CA TYR A 111 -0.66 -0.12 -1.51
C TYR A 111 -2.04 0.22 -2.12
N ALA A 112 -2.97 0.72 -1.29
CA ALA A 112 -4.29 1.12 -1.77
C ALA A 112 -4.21 2.30 -2.76
N PRO A 113 -5.12 2.36 -3.77
CA PRO A 113 -5.14 3.45 -4.75
C PRO A 113 -5.24 4.85 -4.17
N ASP A 114 -5.74 4.98 -2.94
CA ASP A 114 -5.80 6.26 -2.20
C ASP A 114 -4.41 6.87 -1.97
N TYR A 115 -3.35 6.07 -2.06
CA TYR A 115 -1.97 6.51 -1.96
C TYR A 115 -1.28 6.71 -3.32
N PHE A 116 -1.98 6.51 -4.44
CA PHE A 116 -1.40 6.72 -5.78
C PHE A 116 -1.13 8.20 -6.11
N TYR A 117 -1.58 9.12 -5.27
CA TYR A 117 -1.18 10.54 -5.37
C TYR A 117 0.26 10.76 -4.91
N VAL A 118 0.81 9.88 -4.08
CA VAL A 118 2.18 9.98 -3.59
C VAL A 118 3.12 9.61 -4.73
N GLU A 119 3.75 10.62 -5.31
CA GLU A 119 4.75 10.49 -6.39
C GLU A 119 6.11 10.87 -5.82
N MET A 120 7.00 9.91 -5.70
CA MET A 120 8.34 10.13 -5.18
C MET A 120 9.32 10.35 -6.31
N LYS A 121 10.20 11.32 -6.19
CA LYS A 121 11.25 11.53 -7.17
C LYS A 121 12.38 10.54 -6.93
N LYS A 122 12.89 9.95 -8.01
CA LYS A 122 13.99 9.00 -7.96
C LYS A 122 15.22 9.59 -7.24
N GLU A 123 15.52 10.87 -7.50
CA GLU A 123 16.65 11.59 -6.89
C GLU A 123 16.63 11.62 -5.36
N TRP A 124 15.46 11.38 -4.73
CA TRP A 124 15.34 11.35 -3.27
C TRP A 124 15.90 10.07 -2.64
N ASP A 125 16.02 9.01 -3.44
CA ASP A 125 16.49 7.68 -3.02
C ASP A 125 17.88 7.33 -3.60
N ASP A 126 18.48 8.22 -4.40
CA ASP A 126 19.76 7.96 -5.07
C ASP A 126 20.94 7.83 -4.10
N THR A 127 20.84 8.44 -2.93
CA THR A 127 21.85 8.39 -1.87
C THR A 127 21.21 8.13 -0.51
N VAL A 128 22.01 7.57 0.39
CA VAL A 128 21.61 7.29 1.77
C VAL A 128 22.56 7.97 2.74
N GLU A 129 22.03 8.33 3.92
CA GLU A 129 22.80 8.83 5.04
C GLU A 129 22.57 7.99 6.29
N GLU A 130 23.55 7.95 7.18
CA GLU A 130 23.44 7.26 8.46
C GLU A 130 22.93 8.22 9.51
N ILE A 131 21.81 7.87 10.17
CA ILE A 131 21.27 8.63 11.28
C ILE A 131 21.23 7.81 12.56
N SER A 132 21.32 8.50 13.70
CA SER A 132 21.12 7.86 15.01
C SER A 132 19.64 7.63 15.25
N PHE A 133 19.28 6.41 15.68
CA PHE A 133 17.94 6.03 16.07
C PHE A 133 18.03 5.25 17.40
N GLU A 134 17.57 5.87 18.47
CA GLU A 134 17.70 5.33 19.85
C GLU A 134 19.15 4.93 20.17
N ASP A 135 19.40 3.64 20.37
CA ASP A 135 20.70 3.05 20.68
C ASP A 135 21.44 2.47 19.47
N THR A 136 20.90 2.68 18.26
CA THR A 136 21.45 2.16 17.01
C THR A 136 21.59 3.23 15.95
N LYS A 137 22.08 2.84 14.78
CA LYS A 137 22.16 3.68 13.59
C LYS A 137 21.46 3.01 12.42
N LEU A 138 20.74 3.81 11.64
CA LEU A 138 20.01 3.36 10.48
C LEU A 138 20.41 4.17 9.24
N PHE A 139 20.38 3.51 8.10
CA PHE A 139 20.51 4.19 6.81
C PHE A 139 19.14 4.62 6.31
N ILE A 140 19.03 5.90 5.97
CA ILE A 140 17.81 6.48 5.38
C ILE A 140 18.15 7.17 4.06
N PRO A 141 17.21 7.28 3.12
CA PRO A 141 17.40 8.10 1.92
C PRO A 141 17.67 9.55 2.28
N THR A 142 18.59 10.23 1.59
CA THR A 142 18.87 11.66 1.85
C THR A 142 17.68 12.58 1.55
N GLY A 143 16.73 12.13 0.72
CA GLY A 143 15.47 12.83 0.43
C GLY A 143 14.31 12.51 1.37
N TRP A 144 14.55 11.93 2.54
CA TRP A 144 13.51 11.49 3.47
C TRP A 144 12.54 12.61 3.92
N GLU A 145 13.01 13.85 4.08
CA GLU A 145 12.14 14.98 4.41
C GLU A 145 11.10 15.26 3.31
N HIS A 146 11.51 15.17 2.05
CA HIS A 146 10.60 15.31 0.91
C HIS A 146 9.58 14.19 0.87
N GLN A 147 10.00 12.95 1.17
CA GLN A 147 9.11 11.78 1.22
C GLN A 147 8.07 11.94 2.33
N LEU A 148 8.49 12.30 3.54
CA LEU A 148 7.58 12.54 4.67
C LEU A 148 6.61 13.68 4.37
N THR A 149 7.10 14.77 3.78
CA THR A 149 6.25 15.90 3.38
C THR A 149 5.23 15.50 2.33
N GLN A 150 5.61 14.66 1.36
CA GLN A 150 4.71 14.18 0.31
C GLN A 150 3.59 13.30 0.88
N VAL A 151 3.88 12.48 1.90
CA VAL A 151 2.92 11.55 2.50
C VAL A 151 2.06 12.24 3.56
N TYR A 152 2.68 13.01 4.44
CA TYR A 152 2.05 13.53 5.66
C TYR A 152 1.86 15.05 5.68
N GLY A 153 2.35 15.78 4.67
CA GLY A 153 2.36 17.23 4.67
C GLY A 153 3.33 17.79 5.71
N ASP A 154 2.86 18.64 6.60
CA ASP A 154 3.66 19.15 7.75
C ASP A 154 3.80 18.04 8.81
N TYR A 155 4.69 17.09 8.56
CA TYR A 155 4.90 15.89 9.40
C TYR A 155 5.47 16.24 10.80
N MET A 156 6.05 17.43 10.98
CA MET A 156 6.52 17.88 12.30
C MET A 156 5.37 18.37 13.19
N LYS A 157 4.20 18.62 12.62
CA LYS A 157 3.02 19.04 13.35
C LYS A 157 2.17 17.85 13.76
N LEU A 158 2.03 17.64 15.06
CA LEU A 158 1.14 16.60 15.57
C LEU A 158 -0.30 16.84 15.09
N PRO A 159 -1.02 15.77 14.68
CA PRO A 159 -2.44 15.90 14.35
C PRO A 159 -3.25 16.38 15.57
N PRO A 160 -4.46 16.93 15.37
CA PRO A 160 -5.38 17.26 16.47
C PRO A 160 -5.56 16.06 17.41
N LYS A 161 -5.76 16.30 18.70
CA LYS A 161 -5.84 15.24 19.74
C LYS A 161 -6.85 14.15 19.44
N GLU A 162 -7.97 14.52 18.85
CA GLU A 162 -9.03 13.59 18.42
C GLU A 162 -8.62 12.66 17.25
N LYS A 163 -7.56 12.99 16.54
CA LYS A 163 -6.96 12.18 15.47
C LYS A 163 -5.70 11.42 15.91
N GLN A 164 -5.24 11.61 17.15
CA GLN A 164 -4.11 10.88 17.73
C GLN A 164 -4.57 9.54 18.29
N VAL A 165 -5.26 8.75 17.47
CA VAL A 165 -5.70 7.40 17.81
C VAL A 165 -4.94 6.40 16.96
N PRO A 166 -4.50 5.25 17.51
CA PRO A 166 -3.88 4.20 16.72
C PRO A 166 -4.84 3.67 15.65
N GLU A 167 -4.40 3.56 14.41
CA GLU A 167 -5.21 2.97 13.33
C GLU A 167 -5.56 1.50 13.57
N HIS A 168 -4.82 0.84 14.44
CA HIS A 168 -4.97 -0.58 14.79
C HIS A 168 -5.45 -0.77 16.23
N SER A 169 -6.25 0.17 16.77
CA SER A 169 -6.78 0.11 18.14
C SER A 169 -7.66 -1.11 18.42
N ASP A 170 -8.21 -1.74 17.38
CA ASP A 170 -9.10 -2.90 17.50
C ASP A 170 -8.33 -4.24 17.57
N MET A 171 -7.02 -4.19 17.48
CA MET A 171 -6.18 -5.39 17.56
C MET A 171 -5.72 -5.64 18.99
N GLU A 172 -6.25 -6.69 19.61
CA GLU A 172 -5.73 -7.19 20.87
C GLU A 172 -4.49 -8.07 20.62
N ILE A 173 -3.34 -7.62 21.11
CA ILE A 173 -2.08 -8.38 21.03
C ILE A 173 -1.90 -9.19 22.30
N LYS A 174 -2.05 -10.52 22.23
CA LYS A 174 -1.76 -11.44 23.34
C LYS A 174 -0.37 -12.04 23.18
N ILE A 175 0.50 -11.79 24.15
CA ILE A 175 1.84 -12.39 24.20
C ILE A 175 1.75 -13.61 25.11
N TYR A 176 1.96 -14.79 24.54
CA TYR A 176 2.03 -16.04 25.30
C TYR A 176 3.48 -16.30 25.71
N GLY A 177 3.68 -16.48 27.01
CA GLY A 177 4.97 -16.78 27.64
C GLY A 177 5.49 -18.20 27.34
#